data_91793c5483f6cad8bb23a4023b977566
#
_entry.id   91793c5483f6cad8bb23a4023b977566
#
_cell.length_a   1.000
_cell.length_b   1.000
_cell.length_c   1.000
_cell.angle_alpha   90.00
_cell.angle_beta   90.00
_cell.angle_gamma   90.00
#
_symmetry.space_group_name_H-M   'P 1'
#
loop_
_entity.id
_entity.type
_entity.pdbx_description
1 polymer ?
#
loop_
_entity_poly.entity_id
_entity_poly.type
_entity_poly.pdbx_seq_one_letter_code
_entity_poly.pdbx_strand_id
1 'polypeptide(L)'
;MNIKLGALLVSIALLVSGCVTTTNSSFTRKADTEEAVKRYVQLGLEYIKRDEYARARKHLQRALEIDENNAAATSALGLIYHEDGESKLAEELFLNALDYDETYTRGRTYYGAFLFSEGRYKEALSQFEIASKDTGYVGRAGIYTNVALCNLKLGNSVAAITAYEKTLKLDRLNGRALSGITELYIERESFDSANKFYNRLIRLIAQQGLRHSPQSLWQGIRIAHFYGSAEQVASFGALLEELYPNSSEYGQYKLLLGKG
;
A
#
# COMPACT_ATOMS: atom_id res chain seq x y z
N MET A 1 28.20 -60.69 43.46
CA MET A 1 28.37 -60.17 42.08
C MET A 1 27.46 -58.95 41.79
N ASN A 2 26.79 -58.35 42.80
CA ASN A 2 25.80 -57.27 42.60
C ASN A 2 26.27 -55.86 43.03
N ILE A 3 27.43 -55.71 43.70
CA ILE A 3 27.91 -54.40 44.17
C ILE A 3 28.69 -53.65 43.09
N LYS A 4 29.33 -54.34 42.16
CA LYS A 4 30.08 -53.67 41.05
C LYS A 4 29.18 -53.11 39.95
N LEU A 5 27.97 -53.70 39.78
CA LEU A 5 27.02 -53.25 38.78
C LEU A 5 26.29 -51.96 39.24
N GLY A 6 26.01 -51.83 40.54
CA GLY A 6 25.38 -50.65 41.12
C GLY A 6 26.30 -49.39 41.07
N ALA A 7 27.59 -49.57 41.29
CA ALA A 7 28.55 -48.49 41.21
C ALA A 7 28.78 -47.96 39.79
N LEU A 8 28.65 -48.83 38.78
CA LEU A 8 28.77 -48.46 37.38
C LEU A 8 27.54 -47.63 36.88
N LEU A 9 26.34 -48.00 37.35
CA LEU A 9 25.10 -47.28 37.02
C LEU A 9 25.03 -45.89 37.66
N VAL A 10 25.51 -45.73 38.89
CA VAL A 10 25.58 -44.42 39.55
C VAL A 10 26.64 -43.51 38.92
N SER A 11 27.74 -44.03 38.42
CA SER A 11 28.77 -43.24 37.70
C SER A 11 28.32 -42.78 36.34
N ILE A 12 27.44 -43.53 35.65
CA ILE A 12 26.86 -43.13 34.35
C ILE A 12 25.78 -42.05 34.54
N ALA A 13 25.01 -42.08 35.63
CA ALA A 13 23.97 -41.08 35.91
C ALA A 13 24.54 -39.68 36.23
N LEU A 14 25.77 -39.59 36.73
CA LEU A 14 26.44 -38.33 37.02
C LEU A 14 27.07 -37.64 35.80
N LEU A 15 27.20 -38.33 34.67
CA LEU A 15 27.76 -37.77 33.44
C LEU A 15 26.71 -37.10 32.52
N VAL A 16 25.41 -37.19 32.85
CA VAL A 16 24.32 -36.63 32.02
C VAL A 16 23.77 -35.31 32.58
N SER A 17 24.24 -34.83 33.76
CA SER A 17 23.90 -33.50 34.25
C SER A 17 24.74 -32.42 33.55
N GLY A 18 24.60 -32.30 32.26
CA GLY A 18 25.04 -31.14 31.50
C GLY A 18 24.25 -29.92 31.96
N CYS A 19 24.87 -29.06 32.80
CA CYS A 19 24.32 -27.75 33.05
C CYS A 19 24.21 -27.02 31.72
N VAL A 20 23.01 -26.90 31.19
CA VAL A 20 22.71 -25.90 30.13
C VAL A 20 22.87 -24.52 30.76
N THR A 21 24.07 -24.00 30.71
CA THR A 21 24.33 -22.59 31.04
C THR A 21 23.76 -21.75 29.90
N THR A 22 22.53 -21.29 30.07
CA THR A 22 22.02 -20.20 29.25
C THR A 22 22.81 -18.95 29.58
N THR A 23 23.86 -18.67 28.81
CA THR A 23 24.57 -17.41 28.88
C THR A 23 23.65 -16.31 28.36
N ASN A 24 22.89 -15.67 29.25
CA ASN A 24 22.20 -14.42 28.98
C ASN A 24 23.25 -13.32 28.78
N SER A 25 23.94 -13.30 27.64
CA SER A 25 24.80 -12.19 27.29
C SER A 25 23.97 -10.94 27.05
N SER A 26 24.50 -9.76 27.34
CA SER A 26 23.82 -8.47 27.00
C SER A 26 23.48 -8.38 25.50
N PHE A 27 24.26 -9.07 24.67
CA PHE A 27 24.06 -9.16 23.22
C PHE A 27 22.81 -10.00 22.86
N THR A 28 22.64 -11.19 23.46
CA THR A 28 21.43 -12.03 23.25
C THR A 28 20.17 -11.32 23.76
N ARG A 29 20.24 -10.67 24.92
CA ARG A 29 19.11 -9.91 25.46
C ARG A 29 18.70 -8.74 24.53
N LYS A 30 19.67 -8.02 23.96
CA LYS A 30 19.41 -6.93 23.01
C LYS A 30 18.75 -7.45 21.72
N ALA A 31 19.27 -8.55 21.15
CA ALA A 31 18.68 -9.18 19.97
C ALA A 31 17.25 -9.67 20.24
N ASP A 32 16.97 -10.24 21.40
CA ASP A 32 15.64 -10.67 21.82
C ASP A 32 14.65 -9.50 21.94
N THR A 33 15.10 -8.34 22.46
CA THR A 33 14.28 -7.14 22.58
C THR A 33 13.97 -6.51 21.21
N GLU A 34 14.95 -6.41 20.31
CA GLU A 34 14.75 -5.91 18.95
C GLU A 34 13.76 -6.79 18.16
N GLU A 35 13.87 -8.12 18.28
CA GLU A 35 12.93 -9.04 17.65
C GLU A 35 11.52 -8.93 18.25
N ALA A 36 11.39 -8.72 19.55
CA ALA A 36 10.12 -8.51 20.22
C ALA A 36 9.43 -7.24 19.72
N VAL A 37 10.16 -6.11 19.62
CA VAL A 37 9.67 -4.85 19.06
C VAL A 37 9.17 -5.06 17.63
N LYS A 38 9.99 -5.68 16.78
CA LYS A 38 9.62 -5.98 15.38
C LYS A 38 8.33 -6.79 15.27
N ARG A 39 8.15 -7.81 16.13
CA ARG A 39 6.93 -8.63 16.16
C ARG A 39 5.72 -7.82 16.61
N TYR A 40 5.83 -6.99 17.64
CA TYR A 40 4.75 -6.13 18.09
C TYR A 40 4.33 -5.13 17.02
N VAL A 41 5.29 -4.48 16.34
CA VAL A 41 5.01 -3.60 15.21
C VAL A 41 4.30 -4.35 14.08
N GLN A 42 4.78 -5.53 13.71
CA GLN A 42 4.17 -6.35 12.67
C GLN A 42 2.72 -6.72 13.02
N LEU A 43 2.46 -7.17 14.24
CA LEU A 43 1.09 -7.44 14.71
C LEU A 43 0.22 -6.18 14.67
N GLY A 44 0.73 -5.04 15.11
CA GLY A 44 0.04 -3.77 15.02
C GLY A 44 -0.39 -3.43 13.59
N LEU A 45 0.54 -3.54 12.64
CA LEU A 45 0.28 -3.30 11.22
C LEU A 45 -0.73 -4.31 10.61
N GLU A 46 -0.68 -5.58 11.02
CA GLU A 46 -1.66 -6.58 10.59
C GLU A 46 -3.06 -6.30 11.12
N TYR A 47 -3.18 -5.81 12.36
CA TYR A 47 -4.46 -5.39 12.92
C TYR A 47 -5.00 -4.10 12.25
N ILE A 48 -4.14 -3.14 11.89
CA ILE A 48 -4.55 -1.96 11.09
C ILE A 48 -5.16 -2.39 9.75
N LYS A 49 -4.56 -3.34 9.05
CA LYS A 49 -5.11 -3.86 7.77
C LYS A 49 -6.50 -4.51 7.90
N ARG A 50 -6.89 -4.88 9.10
CA ARG A 50 -8.20 -5.48 9.41
C ARG A 50 -9.16 -4.49 10.07
N ASP A 51 -8.81 -3.22 10.13
CA ASP A 51 -9.53 -2.15 10.82
C ASP A 51 -9.74 -2.41 12.33
N GLU A 52 -8.90 -3.29 12.93
CA GLU A 52 -8.94 -3.64 14.34
C GLU A 52 -8.06 -2.68 15.17
N TYR A 53 -8.35 -1.38 15.11
CA TYR A 53 -7.48 -0.31 15.64
C TYR A 53 -7.20 -0.42 17.14
N ALA A 54 -8.14 -0.86 17.95
CA ALA A 54 -7.93 -1.05 19.40
C ALA A 54 -6.85 -2.11 19.70
N ARG A 55 -6.85 -3.21 18.94
CA ARG A 55 -5.81 -4.25 19.06
C ARG A 55 -4.48 -3.77 18.53
N ALA A 56 -4.50 -3.08 17.38
CA ALA A 56 -3.30 -2.50 16.80
C ALA A 56 -2.61 -1.56 17.80
N ARG A 57 -3.36 -0.64 18.40
CA ARG A 57 -2.86 0.31 19.42
C ARG A 57 -2.15 -0.40 20.58
N LYS A 58 -2.76 -1.45 21.12
CA LYS A 58 -2.17 -2.23 22.23
C LYS A 58 -0.80 -2.81 21.87
N HIS A 59 -0.67 -3.38 20.66
CA HIS A 59 0.61 -3.96 20.21
C HIS A 59 1.64 -2.88 19.93
N LEU A 60 1.27 -1.78 19.29
CA LEU A 60 2.17 -0.67 19.01
C LEU A 60 2.67 0.01 20.29
N GLN A 61 1.76 0.22 21.26
CA GLN A 61 2.16 0.73 22.59
C GLN A 61 3.16 -0.22 23.28
N ARG A 62 2.96 -1.54 23.16
CA ARG A 62 3.90 -2.51 23.71
C ARG A 62 5.28 -2.46 23.03
N ALA A 63 5.32 -2.15 21.73
CA ALA A 63 6.58 -1.89 21.04
C ALA A 63 7.29 -0.65 21.60
N LEU A 64 6.54 0.45 21.83
CA LEU A 64 7.09 1.69 22.38
C LEU A 64 7.48 1.61 23.87
N GLU A 65 6.86 0.73 24.66
CA GLU A 65 7.33 0.45 26.02
C GLU A 65 8.75 -0.17 26.05
N ILE A 66 9.15 -0.83 24.96
CA ILE A 66 10.47 -1.47 24.84
C ILE A 66 11.46 -0.54 24.13
N ASP A 67 11.01 0.17 23.10
CA ASP A 67 11.78 1.10 22.27
C ASP A 67 10.92 2.36 22.02
N GLU A 68 11.09 3.35 22.88
CA GLU A 68 10.28 4.58 22.90
C GLU A 68 10.39 5.43 21.63
N ASN A 69 11.54 5.33 20.93
CA ASN A 69 11.83 6.08 19.70
C ASN A 69 11.65 5.22 18.43
N ASN A 70 10.81 4.18 18.50
CA ASN A 70 10.58 3.31 17.35
C ASN A 70 9.76 3.99 16.26
N ALA A 71 10.40 4.43 15.18
CA ALA A 71 9.77 5.11 14.05
C ALA A 71 8.60 4.32 13.44
N ALA A 72 8.73 2.98 13.38
CA ALA A 72 7.70 2.13 12.80
C ALA A 72 6.43 2.06 13.66
N ALA A 73 6.58 1.92 14.99
CA ALA A 73 5.45 1.92 15.91
C ALA A 73 4.78 3.29 15.96
N THR A 74 5.59 4.35 16.05
CA THR A 74 5.10 5.74 16.13
C THR A 74 4.32 6.14 14.88
N SER A 75 4.84 5.87 13.68
CA SER A 75 4.12 6.18 12.44
C SER A 75 2.86 5.32 12.25
N ALA A 76 2.85 4.07 12.73
CA ALA A 76 1.67 3.23 12.70
C ALA A 76 0.57 3.72 13.66
N LEU A 77 0.93 4.29 14.82
CA LEU A 77 -0.02 4.99 15.70
C LEU A 77 -0.58 6.23 15.02
N GLY A 78 0.24 6.97 14.26
CA GLY A 78 -0.21 8.11 13.46
C GLY A 78 -1.35 7.74 12.51
N LEU A 79 -1.28 6.56 11.85
CA LEU A 79 -2.39 6.07 11.02
C LEU A 79 -3.67 5.87 11.84
N ILE A 80 -3.58 5.28 13.03
CA ILE A 80 -4.74 5.02 13.89
C ILE A 80 -5.38 6.32 14.34
N TYR A 81 -4.59 7.31 14.75
CA TYR A 81 -5.13 8.61 15.17
C TYR A 81 -5.74 9.39 14.01
N HIS A 82 -5.21 9.23 12.80
CA HIS A 82 -5.84 9.78 11.61
C HIS A 82 -7.23 9.18 11.35
N GLU A 83 -7.38 7.85 11.46
CA GLU A 83 -8.68 7.17 11.34
C GLU A 83 -9.66 7.55 12.45
N ASP A 84 -9.15 7.85 13.65
CA ASP A 84 -9.97 8.37 14.77
C ASP A 84 -10.38 9.86 14.56
N GLY A 85 -9.90 10.53 13.49
CA GLY A 85 -10.19 11.95 13.22
C GLY A 85 -9.28 12.94 13.98
N GLU A 86 -8.27 12.45 14.67
CA GLU A 86 -7.32 13.23 15.47
C GLU A 86 -6.13 13.71 14.60
N SER A 87 -6.42 14.50 13.55
CA SER A 87 -5.44 14.89 12.53
C SER A 87 -4.19 15.57 13.09
N LYS A 88 -4.33 16.41 14.15
CA LYS A 88 -3.17 17.10 14.74
C LYS A 88 -2.21 16.13 15.43
N LEU A 89 -2.76 15.18 16.20
CA LEU A 89 -1.95 14.17 16.87
C LEU A 89 -1.34 13.18 15.88
N ALA A 90 -2.09 12.84 14.83
CA ALA A 90 -1.58 12.01 13.74
C ALA A 90 -0.36 12.67 13.06
N GLU A 91 -0.43 13.96 12.74
CA GLU A 91 0.68 14.69 12.12
C GLU A 91 1.91 14.74 13.04
N GLU A 92 1.71 15.05 14.33
CA GLU A 92 2.78 15.05 15.33
C GLU A 92 3.50 13.69 15.37
N LEU A 93 2.75 12.59 15.39
CA LEU A 93 3.31 11.25 15.40
C LEU A 93 4.07 10.91 14.10
N PHE A 94 3.58 11.35 12.94
CA PHE A 94 4.32 11.16 11.69
C PHE A 94 5.64 11.94 11.67
N LEU A 95 5.63 13.17 12.17
CA LEU A 95 6.84 13.99 12.26
C LEU A 95 7.84 13.38 13.24
N ASN A 96 7.40 12.99 14.44
CA ASN A 96 8.25 12.31 15.44
C ASN A 96 8.86 11.02 14.86
N ALA A 97 8.08 10.23 14.13
CA ALA A 97 8.60 9.02 13.49
C ALA A 97 9.72 9.31 12.48
N LEU A 98 9.62 10.42 11.73
CA LEU A 98 10.66 10.83 10.79
C LEU A 98 11.86 11.48 11.48
N ASP A 99 11.68 12.07 12.67
CA ASP A 99 12.77 12.56 13.50
C ASP A 99 13.55 11.39 14.15
N TYR A 100 12.86 10.30 14.52
CA TYR A 100 13.52 9.08 15.04
C TYR A 100 14.28 8.31 13.97
N ASP A 101 13.75 8.26 12.73
CA ASP A 101 14.42 7.66 11.57
C ASP A 101 14.02 8.40 10.28
N GLU A 102 14.88 9.33 9.85
CA GLU A 102 14.67 10.09 8.62
C GLU A 102 14.69 9.22 7.35
N THR A 103 15.27 8.02 7.43
CA THR A 103 15.37 7.06 6.32
C THR A 103 14.19 6.09 6.27
N TYR A 104 13.26 6.15 7.24
CA TYR A 104 12.14 5.22 7.32
C TYR A 104 11.12 5.46 6.20
N THR A 105 11.36 4.86 5.05
CA THR A 105 10.58 5.02 3.80
C THR A 105 9.08 4.75 3.99
N ARG A 106 8.71 3.74 4.78
CA ARG A 106 7.30 3.44 5.04
C ARG A 106 6.61 4.53 5.84
N GLY A 107 7.23 5.04 6.90
CA GLY A 107 6.70 6.15 7.70
C GLY A 107 6.52 7.41 6.87
N ARG A 108 7.50 7.72 6.04
CA ARG A 108 7.41 8.83 5.07
C ARG A 108 6.25 8.63 4.07
N THR A 109 6.02 7.40 3.63
CA THR A 109 4.88 7.08 2.75
C THR A 109 3.54 7.26 3.47
N TYR A 110 3.45 6.90 4.75
CA TYR A 110 2.26 7.13 5.57
C TYR A 110 1.99 8.62 5.78
N TYR A 111 3.03 9.39 6.11
CA TYR A 111 2.89 10.84 6.24
C TYR A 111 2.46 11.49 4.92
N GLY A 112 3.03 11.07 3.79
CA GLY A 112 2.59 11.53 2.47
C GLY A 112 1.12 11.22 2.18
N ALA A 113 0.64 10.03 2.57
CA ALA A 113 -0.76 9.65 2.41
C ALA A 113 -1.69 10.48 3.31
N PHE A 114 -1.30 10.72 4.55
CA PHE A 114 -1.98 11.63 5.46
C PHE A 114 -2.10 13.04 4.86
N LEU A 115 -0.99 13.62 4.42
CA LEU A 115 -0.99 14.94 3.78
C LEU A 115 -1.89 15.01 2.55
N PHE A 116 -1.92 13.94 1.77
CA PHE A 116 -2.81 13.83 0.61
C PHE A 116 -4.29 13.84 1.03
N SER A 117 -4.67 13.12 2.07
CA SER A 117 -6.05 13.12 2.60
C SER A 117 -6.48 14.46 3.17
N GLU A 118 -5.54 15.22 3.76
CA GLU A 118 -5.75 16.59 4.24
C GLU A 118 -5.77 17.64 3.09
N GLY A 119 -5.65 17.23 1.81
CA GLY A 119 -5.63 18.13 0.67
C GLY A 119 -4.30 18.87 0.46
N ARG A 120 -3.28 18.56 1.24
CA ARG A 120 -1.94 19.18 1.20
C ARG A 120 -1.08 18.53 0.12
N TYR A 121 -1.55 18.55 -1.12
CA TYR A 121 -0.99 17.77 -2.24
C TYR A 121 0.47 18.09 -2.58
N LYS A 122 0.92 19.35 -2.44
CA LYS A 122 2.33 19.72 -2.68
C LYS A 122 3.26 19.09 -1.65
N GLU A 123 2.86 19.09 -0.39
CA GLU A 123 3.64 18.52 0.69
C GLU A 123 3.64 16.98 0.59
N ALA A 124 2.48 16.38 0.30
CA ALA A 124 2.36 14.95 0.02
C ALA A 124 3.30 14.52 -1.12
N LEU A 125 3.31 15.27 -2.23
CA LEU A 125 4.20 15.02 -3.36
C LEU A 125 5.66 15.01 -2.93
N SER A 126 6.09 16.00 -2.15
CA SER A 126 7.47 16.08 -1.62
C SER A 126 7.84 14.84 -0.81
N GLN A 127 6.94 14.38 0.09
CA GLN A 127 7.20 13.19 0.89
C GLN A 127 7.31 11.92 0.02
N PHE A 128 6.42 11.75 -0.96
CA PHE A 128 6.49 10.62 -1.88
C PHE A 128 7.71 10.67 -2.80
N GLU A 129 8.14 11.83 -3.26
CA GLU A 129 9.35 11.96 -4.06
C GLU A 129 10.61 11.57 -3.28
N ILE A 130 10.71 11.97 -2.00
CA ILE A 130 11.80 11.54 -1.13
C ILE A 130 11.73 10.02 -0.94
N ALA A 131 10.57 9.48 -0.58
CA ALA A 131 10.36 8.04 -0.39
C ALA A 131 10.69 7.22 -1.65
N SER A 132 10.41 7.75 -2.85
CA SER A 132 10.67 7.08 -4.13
C SER A 132 12.14 6.82 -4.43
N LYS A 133 13.06 7.51 -3.74
CA LYS A 133 14.52 7.37 -3.91
C LYS A 133 15.05 6.07 -3.28
N ASP A 134 14.33 5.50 -2.31
CA ASP A 134 14.69 4.20 -1.74
C ASP A 134 14.43 3.08 -2.74
N THR A 135 15.51 2.65 -3.42
CA THR A 135 15.46 1.61 -4.46
C THR A 135 15.21 0.23 -3.90
N GLY A 136 15.48 -0.01 -2.62
CA GLY A 136 15.25 -1.27 -1.91
C GLY A 136 13.81 -1.45 -1.41
N TYR A 137 13.01 -0.38 -1.42
CA TYR A 137 11.66 -0.46 -0.89
C TYR A 137 10.71 -1.23 -1.81
N VAL A 138 10.17 -2.34 -1.34
CA VAL A 138 9.27 -3.23 -2.11
C VAL A 138 8.00 -2.49 -2.58
N GLY A 139 7.48 -1.55 -1.78
CA GLY A 139 6.29 -0.76 -2.09
C GLY A 139 6.50 0.39 -3.08
N ARG A 140 7.66 0.50 -3.73
CA ARG A 140 8.04 1.64 -4.55
C ARG A 140 7.10 1.91 -5.74
N ALA A 141 6.49 0.88 -6.32
CA ALA A 141 5.47 1.04 -7.35
C ALA A 141 4.25 1.83 -6.82
N GLY A 142 3.80 1.53 -5.61
CA GLY A 142 2.73 2.26 -4.93
C GLY A 142 3.10 3.73 -4.66
N ILE A 143 4.36 4.01 -4.30
CA ILE A 143 4.84 5.38 -4.12
C ILE A 143 4.71 6.17 -5.42
N TYR A 144 5.15 5.64 -6.57
CA TYR A 144 4.97 6.32 -7.85
C TYR A 144 3.51 6.48 -8.26
N THR A 145 2.64 5.56 -7.87
CA THR A 145 1.17 5.73 -8.04
C THR A 145 0.69 6.95 -7.25
N ASN A 146 1.14 7.12 -6.01
CA ASN A 146 0.79 8.28 -5.18
C ASN A 146 1.38 9.59 -5.73
N VAL A 147 2.62 9.58 -6.24
CA VAL A 147 3.21 10.71 -6.98
C VAL A 147 2.32 11.11 -8.16
N ALA A 148 1.81 10.14 -8.93
CA ALA A 148 0.89 10.42 -10.03
C ALA A 148 -0.41 11.07 -9.53
N LEU A 149 -1.01 10.54 -8.46
CA LEU A 149 -2.24 11.09 -7.87
C LEU A 149 -2.03 12.53 -7.35
N CYS A 150 -0.91 12.82 -6.68
CA CYS A 150 -0.58 14.19 -6.26
C CYS A 150 -0.48 15.12 -7.47
N ASN A 151 0.23 14.71 -8.52
CA ASN A 151 0.37 15.51 -9.74
C ASN A 151 -0.97 15.76 -10.43
N LEU A 152 -1.90 14.78 -10.44
CA LEU A 152 -3.27 14.96 -10.93
C LEU A 152 -4.02 16.04 -10.14
N LYS A 153 -3.96 15.98 -8.81
CA LYS A 153 -4.59 16.98 -7.94
C LYS A 153 -3.99 18.38 -8.11
N LEU A 154 -2.74 18.47 -8.55
CA LEU A 154 -2.03 19.72 -8.84
C LEU A 154 -2.20 20.19 -10.30
N GLY A 155 -2.92 19.47 -11.14
CA GLY A 155 -3.12 19.79 -12.56
C GLY A 155 -1.94 19.43 -13.47
N ASN A 156 -0.95 18.69 -12.97
CA ASN A 156 0.28 18.33 -13.69
C ASN A 156 0.15 17.00 -14.45
N SER A 157 -0.73 16.93 -15.45
CA SER A 157 -1.03 15.67 -16.16
C SER A 157 0.18 14.99 -16.80
N VAL A 158 1.17 15.75 -17.30
CA VAL A 158 2.39 15.18 -17.88
C VAL A 158 3.26 14.47 -16.83
N ALA A 159 3.42 15.10 -15.67
CA ALA A 159 4.15 14.50 -14.56
C ALA A 159 3.41 13.27 -14.01
N ALA A 160 2.08 13.30 -13.98
CA ALA A 160 1.26 12.15 -13.59
C ALA A 160 1.45 10.95 -14.56
N ILE A 161 1.45 11.17 -15.87
CA ILE A 161 1.74 10.13 -16.88
C ILE A 161 3.12 9.53 -16.61
N THR A 162 4.14 10.37 -16.46
CA THR A 162 5.51 9.90 -16.18
C THR A 162 5.59 9.05 -14.91
N ALA A 163 4.87 9.43 -13.86
CA ALA A 163 4.84 8.68 -12.61
C ALA A 163 4.11 7.33 -12.76
N TYR A 164 2.97 7.28 -13.47
CA TYR A 164 2.31 6.02 -13.79
C TYR A 164 3.16 5.09 -14.67
N GLU A 165 3.92 5.64 -15.62
CA GLU A 165 4.88 4.84 -16.40
C GLU A 165 5.96 4.22 -15.51
N LYS A 166 6.48 4.96 -14.52
CA LYS A 166 7.41 4.41 -13.53
C LYS A 166 6.75 3.31 -12.69
N THR A 167 5.48 3.51 -12.27
CA THR A 167 4.70 2.45 -11.62
C THR A 167 4.67 1.20 -12.49
N LEU A 168 4.30 1.33 -13.77
CA LEU A 168 4.14 0.20 -14.69
C LEU A 168 5.47 -0.46 -15.12
N LYS A 169 6.61 0.19 -14.92
CA LYS A 169 7.94 -0.43 -15.05
C LYS A 169 8.25 -1.37 -13.89
N LEU A 170 7.81 -0.99 -12.67
CA LEU A 170 8.04 -1.77 -11.45
C LEU A 170 6.97 -2.84 -11.23
N ASP A 171 5.72 -2.52 -11.52
CA ASP A 171 4.56 -3.38 -11.43
C ASP A 171 3.72 -3.29 -12.70
N ARG A 172 3.94 -4.22 -13.61
CA ARG A 172 3.28 -4.25 -14.93
C ARG A 172 1.77 -4.46 -14.87
N LEU A 173 1.28 -5.03 -13.75
CA LEU A 173 -0.12 -5.39 -13.54
C LEU A 173 -0.83 -4.43 -12.57
N ASN A 174 -0.28 -3.24 -12.37
CA ASN A 174 -0.91 -2.23 -11.55
C ASN A 174 -2.17 -1.65 -12.21
N GLY A 175 -3.34 -2.16 -11.83
CA GLY A 175 -4.62 -1.77 -12.42
C GLY A 175 -4.93 -0.29 -12.25
N ARG A 176 -4.57 0.30 -11.09
CA ARG A 176 -4.76 1.74 -10.84
C ARG A 176 -3.94 2.60 -11.80
N ALA A 177 -2.68 2.24 -12.02
CA ALA A 177 -1.83 2.95 -12.95
C ALA A 177 -2.30 2.77 -14.41
N LEU A 178 -2.73 1.55 -14.78
CA LEU A 178 -3.29 1.30 -16.12
C LEU A 178 -4.54 2.13 -16.38
N SER A 179 -5.48 2.19 -15.44
CA SER A 179 -6.70 3.00 -15.56
C SER A 179 -6.39 4.49 -15.57
N GLY A 180 -5.51 4.95 -14.64
CA GLY A 180 -5.15 6.37 -14.53
C GLY A 180 -4.45 6.90 -15.79
N ILE A 181 -3.49 6.16 -16.33
CA ILE A 181 -2.77 6.58 -17.54
C ILE A 181 -3.68 6.52 -18.78
N THR A 182 -4.62 5.56 -18.84
CA THR A 182 -5.63 5.49 -19.90
C THR A 182 -6.48 6.76 -19.90
N GLU A 183 -6.99 7.16 -18.74
CA GLU A 183 -7.81 8.37 -18.62
C GLU A 183 -7.07 9.62 -19.10
N LEU A 184 -5.82 9.79 -18.64
CA LEU A 184 -5.01 10.94 -19.04
C LEU A 184 -4.74 11.00 -20.55
N TYR A 185 -4.58 9.86 -21.22
CA TYR A 185 -4.42 9.85 -22.67
C TYR A 185 -5.75 10.10 -23.40
N ILE A 186 -6.89 9.67 -22.85
CA ILE A 186 -8.22 10.02 -23.40
C ILE A 186 -8.47 11.52 -23.27
N GLU A 187 -8.19 12.13 -22.10
CA GLU A 187 -8.34 13.58 -21.88
C GLU A 187 -7.46 14.43 -22.81
N ARG A 188 -6.33 13.86 -23.25
CA ARG A 188 -5.41 14.48 -24.21
C ARG A 188 -5.73 14.13 -25.68
N GLU A 189 -6.84 13.46 -25.93
CA GLU A 189 -7.26 12.96 -27.24
C GLU A 189 -6.22 12.07 -27.94
N SER A 190 -5.32 11.47 -27.15
CA SER A 190 -4.26 10.56 -27.62
C SER A 190 -4.78 9.12 -27.59
N PHE A 191 -5.80 8.84 -28.41
CA PHE A 191 -6.55 7.59 -28.33
C PHE A 191 -5.76 6.33 -28.66
N ASP A 192 -4.73 6.40 -29.49
CA ASP A 192 -3.85 5.23 -29.74
C ASP A 192 -3.08 4.83 -28.48
N SER A 193 -2.57 5.82 -27.74
CA SER A 193 -1.90 5.57 -26.46
C SER A 193 -2.92 5.09 -25.41
N ALA A 194 -4.09 5.71 -25.32
CA ALA A 194 -5.16 5.29 -24.44
C ALA A 194 -5.55 3.82 -24.70
N ASN A 195 -5.78 3.44 -25.95
CA ASN A 195 -6.16 2.08 -26.34
C ASN A 195 -5.06 1.05 -25.97
N LYS A 196 -3.78 1.41 -26.12
CA LYS A 196 -2.65 0.54 -25.74
C LYS A 196 -2.71 0.19 -24.24
N PHE A 197 -2.91 1.18 -23.35
CA PHE A 197 -2.98 0.95 -21.91
C PHE A 197 -4.31 0.32 -21.49
N TYR A 198 -5.41 0.72 -22.11
CA TYR A 198 -6.71 0.12 -21.90
C TYR A 198 -6.72 -1.38 -22.22
N ASN A 199 -6.15 -1.79 -23.32
CA ASN A 199 -6.04 -3.21 -23.70
C ASN A 199 -5.21 -4.03 -22.68
N ARG A 200 -4.29 -3.40 -21.97
CA ARG A 200 -3.57 -4.05 -20.85
C ARG A 200 -4.48 -4.16 -19.63
N LEU A 201 -5.27 -3.12 -19.34
CA LEU A 201 -6.23 -3.10 -18.23
C LEU A 201 -7.31 -4.18 -18.39
N ILE A 202 -7.95 -4.28 -19.56
CA ILE A 202 -9.00 -5.28 -19.77
C ILE A 202 -8.45 -6.72 -19.73
N ARG A 203 -7.24 -6.94 -20.23
CA ARG A 203 -6.56 -8.24 -20.09
C ARG A 203 -6.29 -8.59 -18.63
N LEU A 204 -5.84 -7.63 -17.83
CA LEU A 204 -5.65 -7.81 -16.39
C LEU A 204 -6.97 -8.19 -15.70
N ILE A 205 -8.05 -7.44 -15.98
CA ILE A 205 -9.39 -7.70 -15.44
C ILE A 205 -9.84 -9.12 -15.78
N ALA A 206 -9.71 -9.52 -17.04
CA ALA A 206 -10.10 -10.86 -17.51
C ALA A 206 -9.25 -11.97 -16.87
N GLN A 207 -7.93 -11.81 -16.79
CA GLN A 207 -7.01 -12.80 -16.21
C GLN A 207 -7.23 -13.03 -14.72
N GLN A 208 -7.64 -11.99 -13.99
CA GLN A 208 -7.89 -12.07 -12.55
C GLN A 208 -9.36 -12.38 -12.21
N GLY A 209 -10.23 -12.55 -13.20
CA GLY A 209 -11.67 -12.76 -12.98
C GLY A 209 -12.35 -11.58 -12.29
N LEU A 210 -11.80 -10.38 -12.43
CA LEU A 210 -12.36 -9.16 -11.83
C LEU A 210 -13.55 -8.65 -12.66
N ARG A 211 -14.42 -7.88 -12.00
CA ARG A 211 -15.46 -7.12 -12.72
C ARG A 211 -14.90 -5.79 -13.22
N HIS A 212 -15.40 -5.35 -14.36
CA HIS A 212 -15.16 -4.00 -14.83
C HIS A 212 -15.72 -2.98 -13.83
N SER A 213 -14.95 -1.92 -13.52
CA SER A 213 -15.49 -0.76 -12.81
C SER A 213 -16.28 0.14 -13.78
N PRO A 214 -17.20 1.01 -13.28
CA PRO A 214 -17.87 2.00 -14.12
C PRO A 214 -16.88 2.81 -14.96
N GLN A 215 -15.78 3.27 -14.32
CA GLN A 215 -14.72 4.00 -15.01
C GLN A 215 -14.09 3.20 -16.14
N SER A 216 -13.76 1.90 -15.93
CA SER A 216 -13.15 1.09 -16.98
C SER A 216 -14.08 0.86 -18.17
N LEU A 217 -15.40 0.71 -17.93
CA LEU A 217 -16.40 0.61 -19.00
C LEU A 217 -16.51 1.93 -19.77
N TRP A 218 -16.55 3.05 -19.06
CA TRP A 218 -16.61 4.37 -19.68
C TRP A 218 -15.36 4.70 -20.52
N GLN A 219 -14.20 4.35 -20.06
CA GLN A 219 -12.95 4.44 -20.84
C GLN A 219 -13.08 3.63 -22.15
N GLY A 220 -13.58 2.41 -22.06
CA GLY A 220 -13.84 1.57 -23.23
C GLY A 220 -14.82 2.19 -24.22
N ILE A 221 -15.92 2.77 -23.73
CA ILE A 221 -16.91 3.48 -24.55
C ILE A 221 -16.27 4.66 -25.29
N ARG A 222 -15.50 5.51 -24.60
CA ARG A 222 -14.86 6.68 -25.22
C ARG A 222 -13.87 6.28 -26.30
N ILE A 223 -13.09 5.24 -26.07
CA ILE A 223 -12.13 4.69 -27.04
C ILE A 223 -12.89 4.08 -28.23
N ALA A 224 -13.90 3.24 -27.97
CA ALA A 224 -14.70 2.62 -29.03
C ALA A 224 -15.46 3.66 -29.88
N HIS A 225 -16.00 4.70 -29.25
CA HIS A 225 -16.67 5.80 -29.93
C HIS A 225 -15.70 6.56 -30.85
N PHE A 226 -14.51 6.86 -30.41
CA PHE A 226 -13.48 7.49 -31.24
C PHE A 226 -13.15 6.67 -32.50
N TYR A 227 -13.05 5.34 -32.37
CA TYR A 227 -12.78 4.45 -33.50
C TYR A 227 -14.05 4.07 -34.32
N GLY A 228 -15.23 4.63 -33.99
CA GLY A 228 -16.46 4.37 -34.70
C GLY A 228 -17.07 2.97 -34.51
N SER A 229 -16.66 2.26 -33.45
CA SER A 229 -17.17 0.92 -33.13
C SER A 229 -18.48 0.98 -32.33
N ALA A 230 -19.61 1.14 -33.06
CA ALA A 230 -20.95 1.19 -32.46
C ALA A 230 -21.30 -0.07 -31.66
N GLU A 231 -20.82 -1.25 -32.08
CA GLU A 231 -21.02 -2.53 -31.39
C GLU A 231 -20.36 -2.53 -29.99
N GLN A 232 -19.11 -2.10 -29.90
CA GLN A 232 -18.39 -2.03 -28.61
C GLN A 232 -19.00 -0.97 -27.70
N VAL A 233 -19.39 0.19 -28.23
CA VAL A 233 -20.10 1.24 -27.47
C VAL A 233 -21.39 0.68 -26.87
N ALA A 234 -22.19 -0.04 -27.64
CA ALA A 234 -23.43 -0.66 -27.16
C ALA A 234 -23.16 -1.76 -26.10
N SER A 235 -22.16 -2.60 -26.35
CA SER A 235 -21.80 -3.69 -25.43
C SER A 235 -21.36 -3.17 -24.05
N PHE A 236 -20.43 -2.20 -24.02
CA PHE A 236 -19.99 -1.60 -22.74
C PHE A 236 -21.11 -0.77 -22.08
N GLY A 237 -21.97 -0.12 -22.88
CA GLY A 237 -23.14 0.61 -22.40
C GLY A 237 -24.15 -0.29 -21.71
N ALA A 238 -24.44 -1.47 -22.29
CA ALA A 238 -25.31 -2.47 -21.69
C ALA A 238 -24.76 -2.97 -20.33
N LEU A 239 -23.43 -3.18 -20.23
CA LEU A 239 -22.79 -3.54 -18.96
C LEU A 239 -22.88 -2.41 -17.92
N LEU A 240 -22.76 -1.14 -18.33
CA LEU A 240 -22.96 -0.01 -17.42
C LEU A 240 -24.40 0.04 -16.91
N GLU A 241 -25.39 -0.17 -17.80
CA GLU A 241 -26.80 -0.19 -17.45
C GLU A 241 -27.13 -1.32 -16.46
N GLU A 242 -26.63 -2.53 -16.73
CA GLU A 242 -26.90 -3.72 -15.92
C GLU A 242 -26.24 -3.64 -14.55
N LEU A 243 -24.92 -3.29 -14.52
CA LEU A 243 -24.11 -3.41 -13.30
C LEU A 243 -24.08 -2.11 -12.48
N TYR A 244 -24.24 -0.97 -13.14
CA TYR A 244 -24.00 0.35 -12.53
C TYR A 244 -25.01 1.42 -12.98
N PRO A 245 -26.33 1.15 -12.89
CA PRO A 245 -27.38 2.03 -13.44
C PRO A 245 -27.41 3.44 -12.82
N ASN A 246 -26.83 3.59 -11.61
CA ASN A 246 -26.80 4.86 -10.89
C ASN A 246 -25.40 5.53 -10.92
N SER A 247 -24.46 5.02 -11.72
CA SER A 247 -23.12 5.63 -11.83
C SER A 247 -23.15 6.90 -12.67
N SER A 248 -22.21 7.80 -12.39
CA SER A 248 -21.99 9.00 -13.20
C SER A 248 -21.62 8.64 -14.64
N GLU A 249 -20.90 7.55 -14.82
CA GLU A 249 -20.45 7.05 -16.11
C GLU A 249 -21.61 6.56 -16.99
N TYR A 250 -22.63 5.93 -16.38
CA TYR A 250 -23.85 5.59 -17.10
C TYR A 250 -24.64 6.84 -17.51
N GLY A 251 -24.66 7.86 -16.63
CA GLY A 251 -25.21 9.16 -16.98
C GLY A 251 -24.51 9.79 -18.19
N GLN A 252 -23.17 9.77 -18.21
CA GLN A 252 -22.38 10.27 -19.34
C GLN A 252 -22.61 9.46 -20.63
N TYR A 253 -22.76 8.15 -20.53
CA TYR A 253 -23.11 7.30 -21.67
C TYR A 253 -24.46 7.66 -22.27
N LYS A 254 -25.50 7.91 -21.44
CA LYS A 254 -26.83 8.36 -21.96
C LYS A 254 -26.74 9.70 -22.67
N LEU A 255 -25.96 10.64 -22.15
CA LEU A 255 -25.70 11.92 -22.81
C LEU A 255 -25.01 11.74 -24.17
N LEU A 256 -24.01 10.85 -24.26
CA LEU A 256 -23.33 10.52 -25.51
C LEU A 256 -24.29 9.99 -26.56
N LEU A 257 -25.32 9.24 -26.18
CA LEU A 257 -26.36 8.73 -27.08
C LEU A 257 -27.46 9.74 -27.41
N GLY A 258 -27.44 10.97 -26.88
CA GLY A 258 -28.51 11.96 -27.02
C GLY A 258 -29.80 11.57 -26.28
N LYS A 259 -29.74 10.74 -25.28
CA LYS A 259 -30.86 10.23 -24.46
C LYS A 259 -30.90 10.82 -23.05
N GLY A 260 -30.11 11.85 -22.78
CA GLY A 260 -30.05 12.54 -21.49
C GLY A 260 -31.01 13.68 -21.34
#